data_739c5dd44a681be5e6567c78609dd3a4
#
_entry.id   739c5dd44a681be5e6567c78609dd3a4
#
_cell.length_a   1.000
_cell.length_b   1.000
_cell.length_c   1.000
_cell.angle_alpha   90.00
_cell.angle_beta   90.00
_cell.angle_gamma   90.00
#
_symmetry.space_group_name_H-M   'P 1'
#
loop_
_entity.id
_entity.type
_entity.pdbx_description
1 polymer ?
#
loop_
_entity_poly.entity_id
_entity_poly.type
_entity_poly.pdbx_seq_one_letter_code
_entity_poly.pdbx_strand_id
1 'polypeptide(L)'
;MQFDLFVDTSRKGISMALLESDAARPRYMESVDESARGETASAMLDALLEKTGATLDQVTRVMVTLGPGSFSGLRTGVAFCEGLSFSGKRKLYGVSTLQALSCFAAEPDKAAVVIRARKDYWYLRLNEKESFIETEQVVKALKSSDVNYVVVDENAASDETLKALFSEIGAATVIDKGKPLSDWARLFERVAPSLMQEANYIQPSYFEKLH
;
A
#
# COMPACT_ATOMS: atom_id res chain seq x y z
N MET A 1 19.97 16.89 4.75
CA MET A 1 18.50 16.78 4.66
C MET A 1 18.17 15.77 3.59
N GLN A 2 17.52 14.66 3.95
CA GLN A 2 17.15 13.58 3.06
C GLN A 2 15.64 13.33 3.16
N PHE A 3 15.05 12.87 2.06
CA PHE A 3 13.64 12.58 1.98
C PHE A 3 13.39 11.15 1.47
N ASP A 4 12.32 10.58 1.98
CA ASP A 4 11.70 9.36 1.49
C ASP A 4 10.47 9.73 0.66
N LEU A 5 10.35 9.14 -0.52
CA LEU A 5 9.17 9.26 -1.38
C LEU A 5 8.35 7.98 -1.27
N PHE A 6 7.07 8.13 -1.00
CA PHE A 6 6.09 7.05 -1.02
C PHE A 6 5.13 7.26 -2.19
N VAL A 7 4.87 6.19 -2.96
CA VAL A 7 3.99 6.22 -4.14
C VAL A 7 3.01 5.05 -4.05
N ASP A 8 1.72 5.37 -3.99
CA ASP A 8 0.65 4.39 -4.06
C ASP A 8 -0.21 4.61 -5.30
N THR A 9 -0.24 3.62 -6.16
CA THR A 9 -1.07 3.56 -7.36
C THR A 9 -1.92 2.29 -7.38
N SER A 10 -1.99 1.58 -6.27
CA SER A 10 -2.75 0.34 -6.13
C SER A 10 -4.27 0.56 -6.10
N ARG A 11 -4.68 1.76 -5.70
CA ARG A 11 -6.08 2.18 -5.57
C ARG A 11 -6.49 3.11 -6.72
N LYS A 12 -7.58 3.86 -6.54
CA LYS A 12 -8.03 4.84 -7.52
C LYS A 12 -7.12 6.06 -7.50
N GLY A 13 -6.58 6.43 -8.66
CA GLY A 13 -5.69 7.57 -8.80
C GLY A 13 -4.28 7.33 -8.33
N ILE A 14 -3.64 8.39 -7.83
CA ILE A 14 -2.26 8.40 -7.32
C ILE A 14 -2.24 9.06 -5.96
N SER A 15 -1.58 8.44 -5.00
CA SER A 15 -1.21 9.04 -3.73
C SER A 15 0.32 9.10 -3.64
N MET A 16 0.86 10.24 -3.28
CA MET A 16 2.30 10.44 -3.08
C MET A 16 2.56 11.20 -1.80
N ALA A 17 3.63 10.85 -1.11
CA ALA A 17 4.08 11.60 0.06
C ALA A 17 5.59 11.73 0.12
N LEU A 18 6.06 12.84 0.66
CA LEU A 18 7.45 13.08 1.05
C LEU A 18 7.56 13.14 2.56
N LEU A 19 8.51 12.41 3.12
CA LEU A 19 8.87 12.41 4.53
C LEU A 19 10.35 12.75 4.69
N GLU A 20 10.67 13.74 5.50
CA GLU A 20 12.05 14.03 5.89
C GLU A 20 12.57 12.95 6.83
N SER A 21 13.58 12.17 6.38
CA SER A 21 14.00 10.93 7.05
C SER A 21 15.06 11.11 8.13
N ASP A 22 15.75 12.26 8.15
CA ASP A 22 16.89 12.53 9.01
C ASP A 22 16.64 13.64 10.07
N ALA A 23 15.39 14.06 10.27
CA ALA A 23 15.02 15.11 11.20
C ALA A 23 14.33 14.58 12.47
N ALA A 24 14.63 15.18 13.61
CA ALA A 24 13.97 14.88 14.88
C ALA A 24 12.46 15.23 14.88
N ARG A 25 12.06 16.18 14.01
CA ARG A 25 10.67 16.53 13.72
C ARG A 25 10.51 16.56 12.20
N PRO A 26 10.25 15.41 11.57
CA PRO A 26 10.26 15.28 10.13
C PRO A 26 9.15 16.12 9.49
N ARG A 27 9.47 16.78 8.38
CA ARG A 27 8.47 17.38 7.51
C ARG A 27 7.79 16.26 6.74
N TYR A 28 6.47 16.30 6.71
CA TYR A 28 5.65 15.39 5.96
C TYR A 28 4.69 16.18 5.08
N MET A 29 4.58 15.78 3.82
CA MET A 29 3.61 16.32 2.88
C MET A 29 3.07 15.19 2.02
N GLU A 30 1.77 15.14 1.89
CA GLU A 30 1.05 14.17 1.06
C GLU A 30 0.18 14.87 0.02
N SER A 31 0.08 14.28 -1.16
CA SER A 31 -0.83 14.67 -2.23
C SER A 31 -1.59 13.45 -2.70
N VAL A 32 -2.91 13.55 -2.75
CA VAL A 32 -3.82 12.50 -3.23
C VAL A 32 -4.66 13.08 -4.35
N ASP A 33 -4.66 12.43 -5.50
CA ASP A 33 -5.52 12.77 -6.62
C ASP A 33 -6.16 11.51 -7.20
N GLU A 34 -7.44 11.30 -6.89
CA GLU A 34 -8.22 10.16 -7.37
C GLU A 34 -8.49 10.16 -8.87
N SER A 35 -8.34 11.31 -9.53
CA SER A 35 -8.50 11.46 -10.98
C SER A 35 -7.18 11.29 -11.74
N ALA A 36 -6.04 11.33 -11.03
CA ALA A 36 -4.71 11.29 -11.62
C ALA A 36 -4.48 10.04 -12.47
N ARG A 37 -3.73 10.23 -13.54
CA ARG A 37 -3.23 9.20 -14.43
C ARG A 37 -1.70 9.29 -14.44
N GLY A 38 -1.04 8.31 -15.04
CA GLY A 38 0.41 8.25 -15.07
C GLY A 38 1.11 9.51 -15.56
N GLU A 39 0.51 10.20 -16.52
CA GLU A 39 0.99 11.46 -17.08
C GLU A 39 1.06 12.61 -16.06
N THR A 40 0.27 12.55 -14.98
CA THR A 40 0.26 13.57 -13.94
C THR A 40 1.24 13.27 -12.79
N ALA A 41 1.83 12.08 -12.73
CA ALA A 41 2.68 11.66 -11.62
C ALA A 41 3.90 12.58 -11.42
N SER A 42 4.55 13.01 -12.51
CA SER A 42 5.68 13.94 -12.44
C SER A 42 5.26 15.31 -11.89
N ALA A 43 4.14 15.84 -12.36
CA ALA A 43 3.63 17.12 -11.88
C ALA A 43 3.23 17.09 -10.40
N MET A 44 2.69 15.95 -9.93
CA MET A 44 2.39 15.75 -8.50
C MET A 44 3.68 15.75 -7.67
N LEU A 45 4.74 15.06 -8.13
CA LEU A 45 6.03 15.06 -7.46
C LEU A 45 6.64 16.45 -7.42
N ASP A 46 6.66 17.16 -8.54
CA ASP A 46 7.18 18.54 -8.63
C ASP A 46 6.47 19.47 -7.63
N ALA A 47 5.15 19.39 -7.56
CA ALA A 47 4.36 20.16 -6.60
C ALA A 47 4.66 19.81 -5.14
N LEU A 48 4.93 18.52 -4.82
CA LEU A 48 5.35 18.10 -3.49
C LEU A 48 6.75 18.63 -3.13
N LEU A 49 7.70 18.56 -4.06
CA LEU A 49 9.04 19.10 -3.89
C LEU A 49 9.00 20.60 -3.65
N GLU A 50 8.24 21.36 -4.45
CA GLU A 50 8.06 22.80 -4.27
C GLU A 50 7.48 23.13 -2.89
N LYS A 51 6.39 22.48 -2.49
CA LYS A 51 5.73 22.72 -1.20
C LYS A 51 6.61 22.39 0.00
N THR A 52 7.47 21.40 -0.11
CA THR A 52 8.40 21.03 0.97
C THR A 52 9.71 21.84 0.94
N GLY A 53 9.98 22.56 -0.15
CA GLY A 53 11.27 23.18 -0.40
C GLY A 53 12.39 22.15 -0.60
N ALA A 54 12.05 20.91 -0.96
CA ALA A 54 12.98 19.84 -1.24
C ALA A 54 13.37 19.82 -2.72
N THR A 55 14.49 19.21 -3.02
CA THR A 55 14.91 18.91 -4.40
C THR A 55 14.88 17.41 -4.65
N LEU A 56 14.77 17.02 -5.90
CA LEU A 56 14.77 15.61 -6.28
C LEU A 56 16.08 14.89 -5.87
N ASP A 57 17.22 15.59 -5.83
CA ASP A 57 18.50 15.01 -5.39
C ASP A 57 18.54 14.73 -3.88
N GLN A 58 17.65 15.32 -3.09
CA GLN A 58 17.50 15.02 -1.66
C GLN A 58 16.62 13.81 -1.40
N VAL A 59 15.87 13.30 -2.40
CA VAL A 59 15.12 12.06 -2.30
C VAL A 59 16.10 10.89 -2.46
N THR A 60 16.26 10.09 -1.40
CA THR A 60 17.25 8.99 -1.37
C THR A 60 16.61 7.61 -1.39
N ARG A 61 15.38 7.49 -0.90
CA ARG A 61 14.61 6.26 -0.88
C ARG A 61 13.24 6.49 -1.54
N VAL A 62 12.81 5.52 -2.34
CA VAL A 62 11.50 5.52 -3.00
C VAL A 62 10.81 4.21 -2.65
N MET A 63 9.59 4.27 -2.18
CA MET A 63 8.76 3.10 -1.90
C MET A 63 7.52 3.13 -2.78
N VAL A 64 7.22 2.00 -3.43
CA VAL A 64 6.07 1.85 -4.33
C VAL A 64 5.27 0.60 -3.99
N THR A 65 3.94 0.68 -4.09
CA THR A 65 3.06 -0.48 -3.96
C THR A 65 3.11 -1.35 -5.21
N LEU A 66 3.27 -2.66 -5.01
CA LEU A 66 3.34 -3.67 -6.08
C LEU A 66 2.00 -4.36 -6.35
N GLY A 67 0.99 -4.15 -5.51
CA GLY A 67 -0.30 -4.85 -5.56
C GLY A 67 -0.54 -5.75 -4.34
N PRO A 68 -1.72 -6.33 -4.26
CA PRO A 68 -2.82 -6.30 -5.24
C PRO A 68 -3.47 -4.92 -5.38
N GLY A 69 -4.12 -4.68 -6.55
CA GLY A 69 -4.80 -3.41 -6.80
C GLY A 69 -5.09 -3.14 -8.27
N SER A 70 -5.20 -1.88 -8.62
CA SER A 70 -5.44 -1.42 -9.99
C SER A 70 -4.35 -1.87 -10.95
N PHE A 71 -4.69 -2.70 -11.94
CA PHE A 71 -3.72 -3.28 -12.87
C PHE A 71 -2.91 -2.22 -13.64
N SER A 72 -3.58 -1.22 -14.21
CA SER A 72 -2.92 -0.13 -14.91
C SER A 72 -2.17 0.81 -13.96
N GLY A 73 -2.77 1.08 -12.79
CA GLY A 73 -2.15 1.90 -11.75
C GLY A 73 -0.81 1.33 -11.31
N LEU A 74 -0.77 0.06 -10.92
CA LEU A 74 0.46 -0.61 -10.46
C LEU A 74 1.59 -0.53 -11.48
N ARG A 75 1.30 -0.83 -12.76
CA ARG A 75 2.31 -0.72 -13.83
C ARG A 75 2.84 0.70 -13.98
N THR A 76 1.94 1.68 -13.92
CA THR A 76 2.31 3.09 -14.00
C THR A 76 3.19 3.51 -12.83
N GLY A 77 2.79 3.16 -11.60
CA GLY A 77 3.54 3.50 -10.40
C GLY A 77 4.92 2.87 -10.37
N VAL A 78 5.01 1.58 -10.72
CA VAL A 78 6.28 0.86 -10.80
C VAL A 78 7.21 1.50 -11.84
N ALA A 79 6.72 1.70 -13.08
CA ALA A 79 7.53 2.30 -14.14
C ALA A 79 8.00 3.73 -13.79
N PHE A 80 7.13 4.53 -13.16
CA PHE A 80 7.51 5.86 -12.68
C PHE A 80 8.63 5.81 -11.65
N CYS A 81 8.50 4.95 -10.64
CA CYS A 81 9.50 4.83 -9.57
C CYS A 81 10.81 4.20 -10.04
N GLU A 82 10.76 3.24 -10.98
CA GLU A 82 11.95 2.70 -11.65
C GLU A 82 12.68 3.79 -12.44
N GLY A 83 11.95 4.62 -13.19
CA GLY A 83 12.51 5.76 -13.91
C GLY A 83 13.20 6.75 -12.99
N LEU A 84 12.60 7.09 -11.85
CA LEU A 84 13.22 7.95 -10.84
C LEU A 84 14.49 7.36 -10.23
N SER A 85 14.56 6.04 -10.12
CA SER A 85 15.64 5.30 -9.44
C SER A 85 16.73 4.81 -10.41
N PHE A 86 16.51 4.90 -11.73
CA PHE A 86 17.38 4.36 -12.77
C PHE A 86 18.84 4.83 -12.68
N SER A 87 19.06 6.07 -12.25
CA SER A 87 20.42 6.61 -12.08
C SER A 87 21.22 5.97 -10.93
N GLY A 88 20.62 5.11 -10.11
CA GLY A 88 21.21 4.52 -8.92
C GLY A 88 21.38 5.49 -7.72
N LYS A 89 21.00 6.75 -7.88
CA LYS A 89 21.05 7.74 -6.78
C LYS A 89 19.99 7.46 -5.71
N ARG A 90 18.89 6.79 -6.05
CA ARG A 90 17.75 6.47 -5.19
C ARG A 90 17.60 4.97 -5.05
N LYS A 91 17.39 4.50 -3.84
CA LYS A 91 17.07 3.10 -3.58
C LYS A 91 15.58 2.90 -3.75
N LEU A 92 15.16 1.95 -4.61
CA LEU A 92 13.77 1.61 -4.85
C LEU A 92 13.36 0.41 -4.00
N TYR A 93 12.25 0.54 -3.31
CA TYR A 93 11.64 -0.49 -2.45
C TYR A 93 10.24 -0.80 -2.96
N GLY A 94 9.98 -2.05 -3.31
CA GLY A 94 8.65 -2.51 -3.67
C GLY A 94 8.00 -3.23 -2.50
N VAL A 95 6.77 -2.88 -2.19
CA VAL A 95 6.01 -3.48 -1.09
C VAL A 95 4.65 -3.98 -1.56
N SER A 96 4.17 -5.07 -0.99
CA SER A 96 2.77 -5.47 -1.22
C SER A 96 1.83 -4.38 -0.70
N THR A 97 0.74 -4.14 -1.42
CA THR A 97 -0.33 -3.24 -0.95
C THR A 97 -0.86 -3.68 0.41
N LEU A 98 -1.05 -4.98 0.62
CA LEU A 98 -1.56 -5.49 1.89
C LEU A 98 -0.53 -5.34 3.02
N GLN A 99 0.76 -5.51 2.72
CA GLN A 99 1.83 -5.24 3.67
C GLN A 99 1.89 -3.75 4.04
N ALA A 100 1.77 -2.86 3.06
CA ALA A 100 1.74 -1.43 3.29
C ALA A 100 0.54 -1.03 4.18
N LEU A 101 -0.65 -1.58 3.89
CA LEU A 101 -1.85 -1.32 4.67
C LEU A 101 -1.76 -1.82 6.12
N SER A 102 -1.07 -2.93 6.39
CA SER A 102 -0.90 -3.42 7.76
C SER A 102 -0.21 -2.39 8.67
N CYS A 103 0.61 -1.51 8.10
CA CYS A 103 1.29 -0.44 8.86
C CYS A 103 0.35 0.60 9.47
N PHE A 104 -0.90 0.65 9.05
CA PHE A 104 -1.92 1.53 9.65
C PHE A 104 -2.46 1.01 10.99
N ALA A 105 -2.19 -0.24 11.33
CA ALA A 105 -2.46 -0.77 12.67
C ALA A 105 -1.34 -0.38 13.65
N ALA A 106 -1.71 -0.25 14.92
CA ALA A 106 -0.71 0.02 15.97
C ALA A 106 0.33 -1.11 16.07
N GLU A 107 -0.12 -2.36 15.90
CA GLU A 107 0.73 -3.56 15.87
C GLU A 107 0.60 -4.26 14.50
N PRO A 108 1.39 -3.87 13.47
CA PRO A 108 1.28 -4.43 12.13
C PRO A 108 1.43 -5.96 12.05
N ASP A 109 2.26 -6.53 12.93
CA ASP A 109 2.52 -7.97 12.97
C ASP A 109 1.33 -8.79 13.54
N LYS A 110 0.41 -8.13 14.25
CA LYS A 110 -0.85 -8.68 14.76
C LYS A 110 -2.06 -8.18 13.99
N ALA A 111 -1.85 -7.65 12.79
CA ALA A 111 -2.92 -7.13 11.96
C ALA A 111 -3.22 -8.08 10.80
N ALA A 112 -4.51 -8.36 10.58
CA ALA A 112 -4.98 -8.83 9.30
C ALA A 112 -5.31 -7.63 8.41
N VAL A 113 -5.23 -7.82 7.09
CA VAL A 113 -5.69 -6.84 6.11
C VAL A 113 -6.73 -7.51 5.21
N VAL A 114 -7.91 -6.90 5.08
CA VAL A 114 -8.99 -7.40 4.23
C VAL A 114 -9.46 -6.27 3.32
N ILE A 115 -9.24 -6.39 2.02
CA ILE A 115 -9.70 -5.43 1.04
C ILE A 115 -10.46 -6.12 -0.10
N ARG A 116 -11.38 -5.39 -0.72
CA ARG A 116 -12.20 -5.92 -1.82
C ARG A 116 -11.33 -6.23 -3.04
N ALA A 117 -11.45 -7.46 -3.54
CA ALA A 117 -10.91 -7.85 -4.84
C ALA A 117 -11.99 -7.72 -5.94
N ARG A 118 -13.12 -8.39 -5.75
CA ARG A 118 -14.32 -8.33 -6.58
C ARG A 118 -15.51 -8.82 -5.76
N LYS A 119 -16.72 -8.90 -6.35
CA LYS A 119 -17.90 -9.41 -5.65
C LYS A 119 -17.59 -10.78 -5.01
N ASP A 120 -17.88 -10.92 -3.73
CA ASP A 120 -17.72 -12.12 -2.91
C ASP A 120 -16.27 -12.62 -2.73
N TYR A 121 -15.26 -11.88 -3.25
CA TYR A 121 -13.85 -12.20 -3.13
C TYR A 121 -13.05 -11.05 -2.52
N TRP A 122 -12.09 -11.45 -1.69
CA TRP A 122 -11.25 -10.54 -0.90
C TRP A 122 -9.78 -10.86 -1.08
N TYR A 123 -8.95 -9.84 -1.02
CA TYR A 123 -7.54 -10.01 -0.72
C TYR A 123 -7.38 -10.00 0.80
N LEU A 124 -6.81 -11.07 1.33
CA LEU A 124 -6.51 -11.24 2.75
C LEU A 124 -5.00 -11.33 2.94
N ARG A 125 -4.45 -10.53 3.87
CA ARG A 125 -3.14 -10.75 4.47
C ARG A 125 -3.35 -11.18 5.92
N LEU A 126 -2.81 -12.35 6.28
CA LEU A 126 -2.87 -12.92 7.61
C LEU A 126 -1.56 -13.68 7.90
N ASN A 127 -0.89 -13.36 9.02
CA ASN A 127 0.39 -13.98 9.38
C ASN A 127 1.40 -13.94 8.22
N GLU A 128 1.57 -12.77 7.60
CA GLU A 128 2.45 -12.51 6.43
C GLU A 128 2.07 -13.23 5.13
N LYS A 129 1.08 -14.10 5.14
CA LYS A 129 0.57 -14.75 3.93
C LYS A 129 -0.52 -13.91 3.29
N GLU A 130 -0.45 -13.81 1.97
CA GLU A 130 -1.42 -13.10 1.16
C GLU A 130 -2.19 -14.07 0.28
N SER A 131 -3.50 -13.88 0.19
CA SER A 131 -4.40 -14.79 -0.53
C SER A 131 -5.57 -14.03 -1.15
N PHE A 132 -6.12 -14.64 -2.21
CA PHE A 132 -7.34 -14.22 -2.87
C PHE A 132 -8.40 -15.30 -2.59
N ILE A 133 -9.39 -14.98 -1.76
CA ILE A 133 -10.32 -15.97 -1.20
C ILE A 133 -11.75 -15.42 -1.08
N GLU A 134 -12.72 -16.33 -0.96
CA GLU A 134 -14.12 -16.01 -0.77
C GLU A 134 -14.44 -15.58 0.66
N THR A 135 -15.56 -14.88 0.84
CA THR A 135 -16.00 -14.38 2.14
C THR A 135 -16.02 -15.45 3.23
N GLU A 136 -16.52 -16.65 2.95
CA GLU A 136 -16.57 -17.74 3.92
C GLU A 136 -15.18 -18.18 4.39
N GLN A 137 -14.20 -18.17 3.47
CA GLN A 137 -12.82 -18.52 3.79
C GLN A 137 -12.15 -17.42 4.63
N VAL A 138 -12.48 -16.13 4.38
CA VAL A 138 -12.04 -15.01 5.26
C VAL A 138 -12.56 -15.23 6.67
N VAL A 139 -13.86 -15.52 6.81
CA VAL A 139 -14.50 -15.77 8.11
C VAL A 139 -13.79 -16.90 8.85
N LYS A 140 -13.56 -18.04 8.18
CA LYS A 140 -12.88 -19.19 8.78
C LYS A 140 -11.45 -18.85 9.20
N ALA A 141 -10.69 -18.16 8.34
CA ALA A 141 -9.29 -17.80 8.61
C ALA A 141 -9.17 -16.86 9.81
N LEU A 142 -10.00 -15.81 9.88
CA LEU A 142 -9.93 -14.84 10.97
C LEU A 142 -10.43 -15.42 12.29
N LYS A 143 -11.47 -16.27 12.31
CA LYS A 143 -11.92 -16.95 13.55
C LYS A 143 -10.88 -17.89 14.15
N SER A 144 -9.98 -18.40 13.35
CA SER A 144 -8.90 -19.30 13.81
C SER A 144 -7.58 -18.56 14.08
N SER A 145 -7.57 -17.24 14.02
CA SER A 145 -6.37 -16.42 14.20
C SER A 145 -6.40 -15.64 15.53
N ASP A 146 -5.21 -15.19 15.95
CA ASP A 146 -5.02 -14.33 17.12
C ASP A 146 -4.63 -12.91 16.66
N VAL A 147 -5.55 -12.26 15.93
CA VAL A 147 -5.32 -10.90 15.44
C VAL A 147 -5.98 -9.88 16.37
N ASN A 148 -5.24 -8.81 16.67
CA ASN A 148 -5.75 -7.69 17.48
C ASN A 148 -6.38 -6.60 16.60
N TYR A 149 -5.99 -6.54 15.32
CA TYR A 149 -6.40 -5.49 14.39
C TYR A 149 -6.83 -6.09 13.05
N VAL A 150 -7.84 -5.48 12.44
CA VAL A 150 -8.19 -5.75 11.05
C VAL A 150 -8.18 -4.43 10.28
N VAL A 151 -7.25 -4.28 9.35
CA VAL A 151 -7.20 -3.12 8.45
C VAL A 151 -8.05 -3.43 7.23
N VAL A 152 -8.95 -2.52 6.86
CA VAL A 152 -9.98 -2.74 5.85
C VAL A 152 -10.12 -1.56 4.91
N ASP A 153 -10.54 -1.80 3.68
CA ASP A 153 -11.08 -0.76 2.80
C ASP A 153 -12.55 -0.43 3.16
N GLU A 154 -13.12 0.60 2.53
CA GLU A 154 -14.52 0.99 2.75
C GLU A 154 -15.51 -0.14 2.39
N ASN A 155 -15.17 -0.98 1.41
CA ASN A 155 -16.03 -2.09 1.02
C ASN A 155 -16.08 -3.18 2.10
N ALA A 156 -14.94 -3.56 2.66
CA ALA A 156 -14.89 -4.54 3.75
C ALA A 156 -15.50 -3.97 5.04
N ALA A 157 -15.32 -2.68 5.31
CA ALA A 157 -15.93 -2.01 6.46
C ALA A 157 -17.46 -1.93 6.38
N SER A 158 -18.03 -1.92 5.17
CA SER A 158 -19.48 -1.86 4.92
C SER A 158 -20.13 -3.21 4.66
N ASP A 159 -19.35 -4.29 4.52
CA ASP A 159 -19.88 -5.65 4.33
C ASP A 159 -20.43 -6.20 5.66
N GLU A 160 -21.72 -6.51 5.70
CA GLU A 160 -22.41 -6.91 6.94
C GLU A 160 -21.83 -8.21 7.54
N THR A 161 -21.41 -9.16 6.71
CA THR A 161 -20.81 -10.42 7.19
C THR A 161 -19.46 -10.19 7.86
N LEU A 162 -18.62 -9.39 7.22
CA LEU A 162 -17.29 -9.06 7.76
C LEU A 162 -17.38 -8.16 8.99
N LYS A 163 -18.28 -7.20 8.98
CA LYS A 163 -18.52 -6.32 10.13
C LYS A 163 -18.98 -7.08 11.38
N ALA A 164 -19.92 -8.03 11.20
CA ALA A 164 -20.34 -8.92 12.29
C ALA A 164 -19.17 -9.77 12.80
N LEU A 165 -18.36 -10.33 11.88
CA LEU A 165 -17.18 -11.10 12.21
C LEU A 165 -16.15 -10.28 13.03
N PHE A 166 -15.81 -9.05 12.60
CA PHE A 166 -14.81 -8.24 13.30
C PHE A 166 -15.25 -7.92 14.74
N SER A 167 -16.55 -7.71 14.94
CA SER A 167 -17.12 -7.54 16.28
C SER A 167 -17.06 -8.82 17.11
N GLU A 168 -17.34 -10.00 16.49
CA GLU A 168 -17.32 -11.30 17.14
C GLU A 168 -15.90 -11.67 17.64
N ILE A 169 -14.88 -11.45 16.82
CA ILE A 169 -13.47 -11.77 17.18
C ILE A 169 -12.83 -10.72 18.09
N GLY A 170 -13.51 -9.60 18.33
CA GLY A 170 -13.00 -8.52 19.21
C GLY A 170 -11.81 -7.74 18.64
N ALA A 171 -11.52 -7.88 17.34
CA ALA A 171 -10.42 -7.15 16.70
C ALA A 171 -10.77 -5.68 16.45
N ALA A 172 -9.82 -4.79 16.72
CA ALA A 172 -9.97 -3.37 16.42
C ALA A 172 -9.94 -3.14 14.90
N THR A 173 -11.03 -2.58 14.35
CA THR A 173 -11.13 -2.29 12.92
C THR A 173 -10.48 -0.95 12.59
N VAL A 174 -9.55 -0.94 11.65
CA VAL A 174 -8.85 0.23 11.13
C VAL A 174 -9.25 0.43 9.67
N ILE A 175 -10.00 1.48 9.38
CA ILE A 175 -10.40 1.78 8.01
C ILE A 175 -9.27 2.53 7.31
N ASP A 176 -8.91 2.06 6.11
CA ASP A 176 -7.92 2.69 5.23
C ASP A 176 -8.51 3.94 4.58
N LYS A 177 -8.63 5.01 5.35
CA LYS A 177 -9.10 6.32 4.90
C LYS A 177 -8.36 7.43 5.63
N GLY A 178 -7.65 8.24 4.85
CA GLY A 178 -6.88 9.36 5.40
C GLY A 178 -5.74 8.94 6.33
N LYS A 179 -5.25 7.72 6.21
CA LYS A 179 -4.04 7.26 6.91
C LYS A 179 -2.80 7.74 6.17
N PRO A 180 -1.83 8.34 6.89
CA PRO A 180 -0.66 8.92 6.26
C PRO A 180 0.28 7.84 5.71
N LEU A 181 0.78 8.01 4.48
CA LEU A 181 1.75 7.09 3.88
C LEU A 181 3.08 7.05 4.65
N SER A 182 3.37 8.03 5.51
CA SER A 182 4.53 8.02 6.40
C SER A 182 4.61 6.79 7.30
N ASP A 183 3.48 6.14 7.61
CA ASP A 183 3.45 4.90 8.39
C ASP A 183 4.21 3.76 7.69
N TRP A 184 4.38 3.83 6.35
CA TRP A 184 5.16 2.88 5.57
C TRP A 184 6.67 2.97 5.80
N ALA A 185 7.18 4.06 6.41
CA ALA A 185 8.60 4.23 6.68
C ALA A 185 9.21 3.05 7.46
N ARG A 186 8.43 2.39 8.32
CA ARG A 186 8.84 1.19 9.05
C ARG A 186 9.15 -0.02 8.16
N LEU A 187 8.72 -0.01 6.89
CA LEU A 187 8.98 -1.10 5.96
C LEU A 187 10.37 -1.02 5.30
N PHE A 188 11.04 0.12 5.33
CA PHE A 188 12.40 0.25 4.76
C PHE A 188 13.41 -0.71 5.40
N GLU A 189 13.19 -1.11 6.64
CA GLU A 189 14.05 -2.08 7.35
C GLU A 189 13.65 -3.53 7.10
N ARG A 190 12.45 -3.75 6.55
CA ARG A 190 11.87 -5.08 6.32
C ARG A 190 11.94 -5.56 4.88
N VAL A 191 12.21 -4.64 3.96
CA VAL A 191 12.22 -4.90 2.50
C VAL A 191 13.57 -4.53 1.93
N ALA A 192 14.14 -5.42 1.13
CA ALA A 192 15.39 -5.13 0.43
C ALA A 192 15.13 -4.23 -0.80
N PRO A 193 15.99 -3.24 -1.10
CA PRO A 193 15.86 -2.45 -2.31
C PRO A 193 16.21 -3.27 -3.55
N SER A 194 15.51 -3.03 -4.66
CA SER A 194 15.80 -3.59 -5.98
C SER A 194 15.50 -2.55 -7.05
N LEU A 195 16.34 -2.47 -8.08
CA LEU A 195 16.09 -1.57 -9.23
C LEU A 195 14.94 -2.04 -10.11
N MET A 196 14.68 -3.36 -10.14
CA MET A 196 13.58 -3.94 -10.90
C MET A 196 12.51 -4.40 -9.92
N GLN A 197 11.29 -3.99 -10.16
CA GLN A 197 10.13 -4.35 -9.35
C GLN A 197 9.07 -5.01 -10.24
N GLU A 198 8.45 -6.05 -9.74
CA GLU A 198 7.37 -6.75 -10.45
C GLU A 198 6.05 -6.53 -9.74
N ALA A 199 5.02 -6.15 -10.51
CA ALA A 199 3.68 -6.03 -9.96
C ALA A 199 3.14 -7.39 -9.49
N ASN A 200 2.67 -7.44 -8.27
CA ASN A 200 2.16 -8.66 -7.63
C ASN A 200 0.65 -8.81 -7.87
N TYR A 201 0.29 -9.75 -8.72
CA TYR A 201 -1.11 -10.09 -8.99
C TYR A 201 -1.45 -11.38 -8.24
N ILE A 202 -1.94 -11.27 -7.00
CA ILE A 202 -2.35 -12.43 -6.19
C ILE A 202 -3.53 -13.18 -6.85
N GLN A 203 -4.38 -12.44 -7.57
CA GLN A 203 -5.50 -13.03 -8.31
C GLN A 203 -4.97 -13.76 -9.57
N PRO A 204 -5.38 -15.03 -9.81
CA PRO A 204 -5.06 -15.72 -11.05
C PRO A 204 -5.49 -14.90 -12.26
N SER A 205 -4.64 -14.84 -13.30
CA SER A 205 -4.98 -14.13 -14.53
C SER A 205 -6.25 -14.71 -15.16
N TYR A 206 -6.96 -13.92 -15.96
CA TYR A 206 -8.16 -14.38 -16.66
C TYR A 206 -7.88 -15.63 -17.52
N PHE A 207 -6.67 -15.70 -18.10
CA PHE A 207 -6.26 -16.82 -18.96
C PHE A 207 -5.93 -18.10 -18.18
N GLU A 208 -5.52 -18.02 -16.92
CA GLU A 208 -5.28 -19.21 -16.07
C GLU A 208 -6.57 -19.89 -15.62
N LYS A 209 -7.73 -19.25 -15.80
CA LYS A 209 -9.06 -19.80 -15.45
C LYS A 209 -9.70 -20.58 -16.60
N LEU A 210 -9.06 -20.64 -17.76
CA LEU A 210 -9.57 -21.32 -18.96
C LEU A 210 -8.99 -22.74 -19.14
N HIS A 211 -8.25 -23.25 -18.14
CA HIS A 211 -7.69 -24.61 -18.14
C HIS A 211 -8.13 -25.41 -16.94
#